data_5b49bce17875b50dcaf073c80c8e9da3
#
_entry.id   5b49bce17875b50dcaf073c80c8e9da3
#
_cell.length_a   1.000
_cell.length_b   1.000
_cell.length_c   1.000
_cell.angle_alpha   90.00
_cell.angle_beta   90.00
_cell.angle_gamma   90.00
#
_symmetry.space_group_name_H-M   'P 1'
#
loop_
_entity.id
_entity.type
_entity.pdbx_description
1 polymer ?
#
loop_
_entity_poly.entity_id
_entity_poly.type
_entity_poly.pdbx_seq_one_letter_code
_entity_poly.pdbx_strand_id
1 'polypeptide(L)'
;MVETDSSVRIARIAAADLSAYKNLRDEALRLYPDAFDADLDSERARPPESYLGRLGLSETLGGSFLMGAWVGSELVGMIGLERQSQQKLRHSAELNSMMVHPRHTGKGIGIRLVEAAIAQARQAIGLEQVVLRVSASSESAIRLYERAGFQGCGVVPHAIKLVDGPGQVRYFDKLTMVLIL
;
A
#
# COMPACT_ATOMS: atom_id res chain seq x y z
N MET A 1 -16.27 -26.70 -20.35
CA MET A 1 -15.31 -26.16 -19.35
C MET A 1 -15.41 -24.66 -19.47
N VAL A 2 -16.19 -24.03 -18.60
CA VAL A 2 -16.38 -22.57 -18.59
C VAL A 2 -15.18 -22.02 -17.84
N GLU A 3 -14.21 -21.41 -18.55
CA GLU A 3 -13.28 -20.48 -17.94
C GLU A 3 -14.13 -19.33 -17.39
N THR A 4 -14.36 -19.33 -16.09
CA THR A 4 -14.83 -18.15 -15.38
C THR A 4 -13.70 -17.13 -15.51
N ASP A 5 -13.87 -16.19 -16.44
CA ASP A 5 -13.12 -14.94 -16.48
C ASP A 5 -13.34 -14.26 -15.12
N SER A 6 -12.45 -14.55 -14.18
CA SER A 6 -12.48 -13.97 -12.84
C SER A 6 -11.98 -12.53 -12.96
N SER A 7 -12.85 -11.66 -13.49
CA SER A 7 -12.56 -10.24 -13.66
C SER A 7 -12.14 -9.65 -12.30
N VAL A 8 -10.94 -9.09 -12.26
CA VAL A 8 -10.43 -8.42 -11.06
C VAL A 8 -11.23 -7.13 -10.84
N ARG A 9 -11.90 -7.02 -9.71
CA ARG A 9 -12.61 -5.81 -9.29
C ARG A 9 -11.71 -4.99 -8.37
N ILE A 10 -11.52 -3.71 -8.69
CA ILE A 10 -10.82 -2.74 -7.83
C ILE A 10 -11.88 -1.82 -7.21
N ALA A 11 -11.88 -1.71 -5.89
CA ALA A 11 -12.81 -0.84 -5.16
C ALA A 11 -12.24 -0.41 -3.80
N ARG A 12 -12.90 0.54 -3.14
CA ARG A 12 -12.56 0.90 -1.75
C ARG A 12 -12.87 -0.26 -0.81
N ILE A 13 -12.00 -0.46 0.17
CA ILE A 13 -12.25 -1.39 1.28
C ILE A 13 -13.26 -0.73 2.21
N ALA A 14 -14.32 -1.44 2.54
CA ALA A 14 -15.33 -1.02 3.49
C ALA A 14 -15.05 -1.58 4.90
N ALA A 15 -15.78 -1.08 5.91
CA ALA A 15 -15.64 -1.57 7.28
C ALA A 15 -15.90 -3.10 7.40
N ALA A 16 -16.83 -3.63 6.59
CA ALA A 16 -17.12 -5.07 6.55
C ALA A 16 -15.95 -5.91 6.01
N ASP A 17 -15.04 -5.31 5.24
CA ASP A 17 -13.91 -6.01 4.61
C ASP A 17 -12.65 -5.99 5.48
N LEU A 18 -12.66 -5.34 6.65
CA LEU A 18 -11.46 -5.13 7.48
C LEU A 18 -10.83 -6.43 7.95
N SER A 19 -11.61 -7.50 8.17
CA SER A 19 -11.05 -8.81 8.51
C SER A 19 -10.25 -9.40 7.34
N ALA A 20 -10.75 -9.29 6.11
CA ALA A 20 -10.03 -9.73 4.92
C ALA A 20 -8.76 -8.88 4.69
N TYR A 21 -8.86 -7.55 4.88
CA TYR A 21 -7.72 -6.63 4.81
C TYR A 21 -6.64 -7.00 5.84
N LYS A 22 -7.04 -7.23 7.10
CA LYS A 22 -6.13 -7.61 8.18
C LYS A 22 -5.38 -8.90 7.85
N ASN A 23 -6.08 -9.93 7.38
CA ASN A 23 -5.48 -11.20 6.99
C ASN A 23 -4.44 -11.03 5.88
N LEU A 24 -4.78 -10.28 4.81
CA LEU A 24 -3.86 -10.01 3.71
C LEU A 24 -2.66 -9.18 4.16
N ARG A 25 -2.87 -8.22 5.08
CA ARG A 25 -1.80 -7.41 5.67
C ARG A 25 -0.83 -8.24 6.50
N ASP A 26 -1.32 -9.12 7.37
CA ASP A 26 -0.49 -10.01 8.18
C ASP A 26 0.35 -10.93 7.29
N GLU A 27 -0.25 -11.43 6.21
CA GLU A 27 0.47 -12.24 5.23
C GLU A 27 1.55 -11.43 4.49
N ALA A 28 1.27 -10.17 4.13
CA ALA A 28 2.24 -9.28 3.51
C ALA A 28 3.47 -9.06 4.41
N LEU A 29 3.25 -8.78 5.69
CA LEU A 29 4.32 -8.60 6.68
C LEU A 29 5.14 -9.86 6.89
N ARG A 30 4.50 -11.03 6.83
CA ARG A 30 5.19 -12.32 6.94
C ARG A 30 6.06 -12.61 5.72
N LEU A 31 5.56 -12.30 4.51
CA LEU A 31 6.23 -12.61 3.25
C LEU A 31 7.32 -11.60 2.87
N TYR A 32 7.11 -10.34 3.23
CA TYR A 32 7.95 -9.21 2.80
C TYR A 32 8.31 -8.29 3.98
N PRO A 33 9.00 -8.80 5.03
CA PRO A 33 9.28 -8.04 6.25
C PRO A 33 10.14 -6.79 6.01
N ASP A 34 10.94 -6.76 4.96
CA ASP A 34 11.76 -5.61 4.54
C ASP A 34 11.00 -4.56 3.73
N ALA A 35 9.82 -4.89 3.24
CA ALA A 35 9.02 -3.96 2.43
C ALA A 35 8.16 -3.01 3.28
N PHE A 36 7.79 -3.41 4.50
CA PHE A 36 6.88 -2.69 5.37
C PHE A 36 7.59 -2.14 6.61
N ASP A 37 7.12 -0.99 7.11
CA ASP A 37 7.67 -0.35 8.32
C ASP A 37 7.12 -0.99 9.61
N ALA A 38 5.97 -1.67 9.55
CA ALA A 38 5.35 -2.38 10.66
C ALA A 38 5.90 -3.80 10.80
N ASP A 39 6.04 -4.28 12.02
CA ASP A 39 6.39 -5.67 12.30
C ASP A 39 5.16 -6.55 12.48
N LEU A 40 5.32 -7.83 12.14
CA LEU A 40 4.23 -8.81 12.16
C LEU A 40 3.69 -9.06 13.58
N ASP A 41 4.56 -9.10 14.60
CA ASP A 41 4.14 -9.47 15.96
C ASP A 41 3.25 -8.39 16.57
N SER A 42 3.62 -7.11 16.40
CA SER A 42 2.79 -5.97 16.80
C SER A 42 1.46 -5.91 16.05
N GLU A 43 1.48 -6.18 14.74
CA GLU A 43 0.28 -6.11 13.90
C GLU A 43 -0.68 -7.27 14.17
N ARG A 44 -0.19 -8.50 14.47
CA ARG A 44 -1.04 -9.65 14.81
C ARG A 44 -1.94 -9.41 16.01
N ALA A 45 -1.46 -8.67 17.00
CA ALA A 45 -2.23 -8.36 18.22
C ALA A 45 -3.36 -7.34 17.97
N ARG A 46 -3.34 -6.63 16.84
CA ARG A 46 -4.34 -5.60 16.52
C ARG A 46 -5.62 -6.22 15.96
N PRO A 47 -6.80 -5.84 16.48
CA PRO A 47 -8.06 -6.29 15.90
C PRO A 47 -8.34 -5.58 14.56
N PRO A 48 -9.16 -6.15 13.65
CA PRO A 48 -9.50 -5.54 12.37
C PRO A 48 -10.05 -4.12 12.47
N GLU A 49 -10.82 -3.81 13.51
CA GLU A 49 -11.45 -2.50 13.75
C GLU A 49 -10.42 -1.40 14.00
N SER A 50 -9.20 -1.74 14.40
CA SER A 50 -8.11 -0.77 14.59
C SER A 50 -7.72 -0.04 13.29
N TYR A 51 -8.13 -0.57 12.14
CA TYR A 51 -7.89 0.03 10.82
C TYR A 51 -9.04 0.92 10.32
N LEU A 52 -10.14 1.10 11.09
CA LEU A 52 -11.27 1.95 10.70
C LEU A 52 -10.84 3.37 10.31
N GLY A 53 -9.91 3.96 11.06
CA GLY A 53 -9.39 5.30 10.77
C GLY A 53 -8.74 5.42 9.38
N ARG A 54 -8.21 4.33 8.85
CA ARG A 54 -7.56 4.30 7.53
C ARG A 54 -8.54 4.31 6.35
N LEU A 55 -9.83 4.07 6.61
CA LEU A 55 -10.86 4.12 5.57
C LEU A 55 -11.20 5.55 5.13
N GLY A 56 -10.78 6.56 5.91
CA GLY A 56 -11.01 7.97 5.60
C GLY A 56 -12.49 8.38 5.65
N LEU A 57 -13.32 7.66 6.41
CA LEU A 57 -14.78 7.88 6.43
C LEU A 57 -15.18 9.24 7.02
N SER A 58 -14.34 9.81 7.88
CA SER A 58 -14.58 11.12 8.52
C SER A 58 -13.89 12.29 7.81
N GLU A 59 -13.14 12.03 6.75
CA GLU A 59 -12.41 13.05 6.02
C GLU A 59 -13.29 13.79 5.00
N THR A 60 -13.50 15.09 5.20
CA THR A 60 -14.29 15.93 4.29
C THR A 60 -13.55 16.33 3.02
N LEU A 61 -12.20 16.41 3.08
CA LEU A 61 -11.37 16.79 1.93
C LEU A 61 -10.93 15.60 1.08
N GLY A 62 -11.11 14.39 1.59
CA GLY A 62 -10.58 13.17 0.98
C GLY A 62 -9.06 13.06 1.07
N GLY A 63 -8.51 12.02 0.45
CA GLY A 63 -7.06 11.77 0.42
C GLY A 63 -6.57 10.70 1.38
N SER A 64 -7.46 10.13 2.23
CA SER A 64 -7.17 8.91 2.96
C SER A 64 -8.18 7.83 2.61
N PHE A 65 -7.69 6.64 2.32
CA PHE A 65 -8.52 5.48 1.99
C PHE A 65 -7.70 4.19 1.92
N LEU A 66 -8.39 3.07 1.97
CA LEU A 66 -7.88 1.77 1.58
C LEU A 66 -8.62 1.29 0.33
N MET A 67 -7.89 0.74 -0.64
CA MET A 67 -8.44 0.08 -1.81
C MET A 67 -8.00 -1.37 -1.85
N GLY A 68 -8.85 -2.22 -2.40
CA GLY A 68 -8.61 -3.63 -2.59
C GLY A 68 -8.80 -4.07 -4.03
N ALA A 69 -8.16 -5.18 -4.37
CA ALA A 69 -8.40 -5.96 -5.58
C ALA A 69 -9.04 -7.28 -5.19
N TRP A 70 -10.19 -7.58 -5.75
CA TRP A 70 -10.94 -8.83 -5.52
C TRP A 70 -10.98 -9.70 -6.77
N VAL A 71 -10.81 -11.00 -6.56
CA VAL A 71 -11.13 -12.05 -7.53
C VAL A 71 -12.27 -12.87 -6.94
N GLY A 72 -13.45 -12.76 -7.52
CA GLY A 72 -14.67 -13.23 -6.87
C GLY A 72 -14.90 -12.53 -5.53
N SER A 73 -14.95 -13.28 -4.44
CA SER A 73 -15.07 -12.77 -3.06
C SER A 73 -13.72 -12.66 -2.32
N GLU A 74 -12.62 -13.12 -2.90
CA GLU A 74 -11.30 -13.12 -2.28
C GLU A 74 -10.61 -11.76 -2.48
N LEU A 75 -10.13 -11.14 -1.40
CA LEU A 75 -9.26 -9.96 -1.44
C LEU A 75 -7.83 -10.42 -1.74
N VAL A 76 -7.34 -10.12 -2.94
CA VAL A 76 -6.04 -10.60 -3.44
C VAL A 76 -4.99 -9.51 -3.57
N GLY A 77 -5.36 -8.26 -3.34
CA GLY A 77 -4.43 -7.14 -3.33
C GLY A 77 -4.98 -5.96 -2.55
N MET A 78 -4.09 -5.13 -2.06
CA MET A 78 -4.44 -3.94 -1.28
C MET A 78 -3.48 -2.80 -1.56
N ILE A 79 -3.94 -1.56 -1.33
CA ILE A 79 -3.17 -0.33 -1.36
C ILE A 79 -3.83 0.69 -0.45
N GLY A 80 -3.05 1.51 0.24
CA GLY A 80 -3.56 2.59 1.08
C GLY A 80 -3.01 3.94 0.65
N LEU A 81 -3.80 4.98 0.83
CA LEU A 81 -3.39 6.37 0.78
C LEU A 81 -3.72 7.02 2.12
N GLU A 82 -2.82 7.81 2.65
CA GLU A 82 -2.98 8.50 3.92
C GLU A 82 -2.51 9.94 3.78
N ARG A 83 -3.47 10.89 3.88
CA ARG A 83 -3.20 12.32 3.78
C ARG A 83 -2.49 12.81 5.03
N GLN A 84 -1.53 13.70 4.86
CA GLN A 84 -0.85 14.36 5.98
C GLN A 84 -1.83 15.26 6.76
N SER A 85 -1.83 15.14 8.09
CA SER A 85 -2.77 15.86 8.96
C SER A 85 -2.35 17.31 9.26
N GLN A 86 -1.02 17.56 9.27
CA GLN A 86 -0.48 18.89 9.56
C GLN A 86 -0.84 19.88 8.44
N GLN A 87 -1.31 21.07 8.81
CA GLN A 87 -1.82 22.07 7.87
C GLN A 87 -0.88 22.40 6.72
N LYS A 88 0.42 22.52 7.00
CA LYS A 88 1.45 22.81 5.98
C LYS A 88 1.77 21.63 5.06
N LEU A 89 1.37 20.42 5.43
CA LEU A 89 1.63 19.18 4.70
C LEU A 89 0.37 18.59 4.04
N ARG A 90 -0.80 19.18 4.27
CA ARG A 90 -2.10 18.63 3.80
C ARG A 90 -2.26 18.55 2.29
N HIS A 91 -1.37 19.18 1.53
CA HIS A 91 -1.27 19.04 0.08
C HIS A 91 -0.61 17.72 -0.35
N SER A 92 -0.08 16.94 0.60
CA SER A 92 0.63 15.68 0.38
C SER A 92 -0.08 14.50 1.05
N ALA A 93 -0.02 13.34 0.41
CA ALA A 93 -0.45 12.06 0.98
C ALA A 93 0.63 10.99 0.76
N GLU A 94 0.68 10.00 1.63
CA GLU A 94 1.57 8.85 1.52
C GLU A 94 0.83 7.63 0.98
N LEU A 95 1.31 7.06 -0.12
CA LEU A 95 0.88 5.78 -0.64
C LEU A 95 1.61 4.67 0.11
N ASN A 96 0.87 3.76 0.70
CA ASN A 96 1.41 2.71 1.55
C ASN A 96 0.63 1.40 1.42
N SER A 97 1.02 0.37 2.18
CA SER A 97 0.32 -0.91 2.27
C SER A 97 0.09 -1.62 0.93
N MET A 98 0.93 -1.34 -0.07
CA MET A 98 0.79 -1.96 -1.39
C MET A 98 1.25 -3.42 -1.33
N MET A 99 0.34 -4.33 -1.70
CA MET A 99 0.63 -5.75 -1.85
C MET A 99 -0.33 -6.39 -2.84
N VAL A 100 0.17 -7.32 -3.64
CA VAL A 100 -0.62 -8.30 -4.39
C VAL A 100 -0.19 -9.69 -3.95
N HIS A 101 -1.16 -10.53 -3.58
CA HIS A 101 -0.89 -11.90 -3.14
C HIS A 101 -0.07 -12.67 -4.21
N PRO A 102 0.99 -13.44 -3.85
CA PRO A 102 1.90 -14.08 -4.82
C PRO A 102 1.20 -14.92 -5.89
N ARG A 103 0.10 -15.60 -5.55
CA ARG A 103 -0.69 -16.38 -6.53
C ARG A 103 -1.37 -15.55 -7.62
N HIS A 104 -1.41 -14.24 -7.46
CA HIS A 104 -2.07 -13.30 -8.36
C HIS A 104 -1.13 -12.25 -8.98
N THR A 105 0.18 -12.37 -8.73
CA THR A 105 1.20 -11.51 -9.37
C THR A 105 1.32 -11.79 -10.87
N GLY A 106 1.90 -10.86 -11.62
CA GLY A 106 2.06 -10.99 -13.08
C GLY A 106 0.80 -10.79 -13.92
N LYS A 107 -0.36 -10.54 -13.28
CA LYS A 107 -1.68 -10.35 -13.95
C LYS A 107 -2.09 -8.87 -14.07
N GLY A 108 -1.17 -7.94 -13.86
CA GLY A 108 -1.45 -6.51 -13.95
C GLY A 108 -2.25 -5.91 -12.78
N ILE A 109 -2.52 -6.67 -11.71
CA ILE A 109 -3.31 -6.20 -10.56
C ILE A 109 -2.63 -5.03 -9.86
N GLY A 110 -1.31 -5.11 -9.69
CA GLY A 110 -0.54 -4.07 -9.00
C GLY A 110 -0.66 -2.71 -9.67
N ILE A 111 -0.44 -2.63 -10.98
CA ILE A 111 -0.55 -1.35 -11.68
C ILE A 111 -1.99 -0.81 -11.65
N ARG A 112 -3.00 -1.67 -11.76
CA ARG A 112 -4.42 -1.27 -11.67
C ARG A 112 -4.77 -0.70 -10.29
N LEU A 113 -4.22 -1.27 -9.21
CA LEU A 113 -4.38 -0.72 -7.84
C LEU A 113 -3.76 0.66 -7.72
N VAL A 114 -2.53 0.84 -8.21
CA VAL A 114 -1.83 2.14 -8.16
C VAL A 114 -2.56 3.18 -8.99
N GLU A 115 -2.97 2.86 -10.22
CA GLU A 115 -3.74 3.76 -11.10
C GLU A 115 -5.08 4.17 -10.48
N ALA A 116 -5.79 3.21 -9.87
CA ALA A 116 -7.06 3.49 -9.18
C ALA A 116 -6.84 4.39 -7.95
N ALA A 117 -5.77 4.17 -7.19
CA ALA A 117 -5.42 5.02 -6.05
C ALA A 117 -5.06 6.45 -6.50
N ILE A 118 -4.30 6.62 -7.58
CA ILE A 118 -3.98 7.92 -8.18
C ILE A 118 -5.26 8.62 -8.67
N ALA A 119 -6.14 7.90 -9.37
CA ALA A 119 -7.40 8.46 -9.84
C ALA A 119 -8.28 8.96 -8.69
N GLN A 120 -8.31 8.22 -7.58
CA GLN A 120 -9.03 8.63 -6.37
C GLN A 120 -8.32 9.81 -5.66
N ALA A 121 -6.98 9.82 -5.61
CA ALA A 121 -6.20 10.91 -5.04
C ALA A 121 -6.46 12.25 -5.74
N ARG A 122 -6.56 12.25 -7.07
CA ARG A 122 -6.88 13.44 -7.88
C ARG A 122 -8.24 14.06 -7.60
N GLN A 123 -9.16 13.31 -6.97
CA GLN A 123 -10.48 13.82 -6.57
C GLN A 123 -10.45 14.46 -5.18
N ALA A 124 -9.36 14.31 -4.42
CA ALA A 124 -9.24 14.89 -3.08
C ALA A 124 -8.97 16.39 -3.16
N ILE A 125 -9.73 17.18 -2.39
CA ILE A 125 -9.67 18.64 -2.42
C ILE A 125 -8.31 19.12 -1.89
N GLY A 126 -7.54 19.85 -2.72
CA GLY A 126 -6.26 20.44 -2.34
C GLY A 126 -5.15 19.40 -2.06
N LEU A 127 -5.26 18.20 -2.59
CA LEU A 127 -4.16 17.25 -2.64
C LEU A 127 -3.38 17.51 -3.94
N GLU A 128 -2.06 17.69 -3.83
CA GLU A 128 -1.19 18.11 -4.94
C GLU A 128 -0.12 17.08 -5.27
N GLN A 129 0.23 16.23 -4.30
CA GLN A 129 1.26 15.21 -4.50
C GLN A 129 1.01 13.94 -3.70
N VAL A 130 1.54 12.85 -4.21
CA VAL A 130 1.60 11.55 -3.53
C VAL A 130 3.06 11.14 -3.39
N VAL A 131 3.45 10.76 -2.18
CA VAL A 131 4.79 10.27 -1.85
C VAL A 131 4.70 8.80 -1.48
N LEU A 132 5.70 8.01 -1.80
CA LEU A 132 5.83 6.63 -1.34
C LEU A 132 7.28 6.30 -0.98
N ARG A 133 7.45 5.26 -0.20
CA ARG A 133 8.76 4.67 0.12
C ARG A 133 8.74 3.19 -0.24
N VAL A 134 9.68 2.78 -1.08
CA VAL A 134 9.82 1.40 -1.57
C VAL A 134 11.20 0.86 -1.24
N SER A 135 11.33 -0.46 -1.00
CA SER A 135 12.65 -1.08 -0.84
C SER A 135 13.52 -0.78 -2.06
N ALA A 136 14.72 -0.21 -1.85
CA ALA A 136 15.62 0.18 -2.94
C ALA A 136 16.10 -1.03 -3.77
N SER A 137 16.01 -2.24 -3.22
CA SER A 137 16.32 -3.48 -3.92
C SER A 137 15.14 -4.08 -4.71
N SER A 138 13.92 -3.55 -4.54
CA SER A 138 12.72 -4.07 -5.22
C SER A 138 12.54 -3.44 -6.61
N GLU A 139 13.37 -3.85 -7.57
CA GLU A 139 13.31 -3.32 -8.95
C GLU A 139 11.92 -3.46 -9.60
N SER A 140 11.20 -4.55 -9.32
CA SER A 140 9.86 -4.77 -9.89
C SER A 140 8.84 -3.76 -9.35
N ALA A 141 8.90 -3.43 -8.07
CA ALA A 141 8.04 -2.41 -7.48
C ALA A 141 8.43 -1.01 -7.94
N ILE A 142 9.72 -0.70 -8.03
CA ILE A 142 10.21 0.59 -8.55
C ILE A 142 9.69 0.80 -9.98
N ARG A 143 9.89 -0.17 -10.88
CA ARG A 143 9.39 -0.09 -12.26
C ARG A 143 7.86 0.05 -12.34
N LEU A 144 7.13 -0.58 -11.42
CA LEU A 144 5.67 -0.42 -11.34
C LEU A 144 5.28 1.03 -11.03
N TYR A 145 5.93 1.65 -10.05
CA TYR A 145 5.66 3.04 -9.68
C TYR A 145 6.14 4.02 -10.74
N GLU A 146 7.29 3.80 -11.38
CA GLU A 146 7.76 4.61 -12.50
C GLU A 146 6.76 4.60 -13.66
N ARG A 147 6.20 3.43 -14.01
CA ARG A 147 5.13 3.31 -15.01
C ARG A 147 3.86 4.07 -14.65
N ALA A 148 3.57 4.20 -13.36
CA ALA A 148 2.45 5.00 -12.85
C ALA A 148 2.76 6.50 -12.79
N GLY A 149 3.99 6.93 -13.12
CA GLY A 149 4.42 8.32 -13.19
C GLY A 149 5.19 8.83 -11.96
N PHE A 150 5.48 7.98 -10.99
CA PHE A 150 6.33 8.36 -9.86
C PHE A 150 7.78 8.55 -10.28
N GLN A 151 8.45 9.50 -9.64
CA GLN A 151 9.87 9.78 -9.85
C GLN A 151 10.63 9.60 -8.53
N GLY A 152 11.81 8.97 -8.59
CA GLY A 152 12.70 8.84 -7.43
C GLY A 152 13.28 10.20 -7.03
N CYS A 153 13.27 10.51 -5.73
CA CYS A 153 13.80 11.78 -5.21
C CYS A 153 14.88 11.62 -4.14
N GLY A 154 15.18 10.39 -3.71
CA GLY A 154 16.27 10.13 -2.78
C GLY A 154 16.19 8.77 -2.10
N VAL A 155 17.32 8.28 -1.63
CA VAL A 155 17.44 7.01 -0.91
C VAL A 155 17.76 7.30 0.56
N VAL A 156 17.02 6.65 1.45
CA VAL A 156 17.32 6.62 2.88
C VAL A 156 18.08 5.33 3.17
N PRO A 157 19.39 5.40 3.49
CA PRO A 157 20.15 4.21 3.82
C PRO A 157 19.72 3.67 5.19
N HIS A 158 19.79 2.34 5.34
CA HIS A 158 19.46 1.65 6.59
C HIS A 158 18.06 2.00 7.14
N ALA A 159 17.08 2.23 6.25
CA ALA A 159 15.73 2.64 6.62
C ALA A 159 14.96 1.56 7.38
N ILE A 160 15.24 0.28 7.10
CA ILE A 160 14.69 -0.87 7.83
C ILE A 160 15.83 -1.67 8.45
N LYS A 161 15.64 -2.07 9.71
CA LYS A 161 16.53 -2.99 10.42
C LYS A 161 15.77 -4.25 10.76
N LEU A 162 16.21 -5.39 10.26
CA LEU A 162 15.70 -6.71 10.65
C LEU A 162 16.71 -7.42 11.54
N VAL A 163 16.18 -8.11 12.55
CA VAL A 163 16.96 -8.94 13.47
C VAL A 163 16.42 -10.36 13.36
N ASP A 164 17.14 -11.22 12.62
CA ASP A 164 16.70 -12.59 12.30
C ASP A 164 17.13 -13.62 13.36
N GLY A 165 17.74 -13.17 14.47
CA GLY A 165 18.23 -14.00 15.57
C GLY A 165 19.43 -13.37 16.28
N PRO A 166 20.02 -14.04 17.26
CA PRO A 166 21.18 -13.53 18.00
C PRO A 166 22.35 -13.17 17.08
N GLY A 167 22.66 -11.87 16.96
CA GLY A 167 23.77 -11.37 16.17
C GLY A 167 23.55 -11.28 14.65
N GLN A 168 22.38 -11.63 14.15
CA GLN A 168 22.05 -11.49 12.73
C GLN A 168 21.20 -10.23 12.49
N VAL A 169 21.85 -9.15 12.09
CA VAL A 169 21.22 -7.87 11.78
C VAL A 169 21.38 -7.58 10.29
N ARG A 170 20.28 -7.26 9.63
CA ARG A 170 20.26 -6.80 8.23
C ARG A 170 19.63 -5.43 8.13
N TYR A 171 20.18 -4.59 7.26
CA TYR A 171 19.65 -3.26 6.96
C TYR A 171 19.18 -3.21 5.51
N PHE A 172 18.10 -2.48 5.28
CA PHE A 172 17.54 -2.27 3.95
C PHE A 172 17.32 -0.78 3.71
N ASP A 173 17.71 -0.34 2.53
CA ASP A 173 17.54 1.03 2.09
C ASP A 173 16.15 1.23 1.50
N LYS A 174 15.58 2.43 1.62
CA LYS A 174 14.33 2.81 0.97
C LYS A 174 14.52 3.96 0.00
N LEU A 175 14.05 3.76 -1.23
CA LEU A 175 13.88 4.80 -2.23
C LEU A 175 12.57 5.54 -1.94
N THR A 176 12.66 6.86 -1.81
CA THR A 176 11.50 7.74 -1.78
C THR A 176 11.15 8.15 -3.20
N MET A 177 9.88 8.05 -3.57
CA MET A 177 9.38 8.46 -4.88
C MET A 177 8.19 9.41 -4.71
N VAL A 178 8.00 10.30 -5.66
CA VAL A 178 6.94 11.32 -5.65
C VAL A 178 6.21 11.34 -6.99
N LEU A 179 4.90 11.55 -6.91
CA LEU A 179 4.03 11.87 -8.04
C LEU A 179 3.36 13.22 -7.77
N ILE A 180 3.50 14.18 -8.68
CA ILE A 180 2.70 15.40 -8.70
C ILE A 180 1.38 15.09 -9.42
N LEU A 181 0.23 15.45 -8.82
CA LEU A 181 -1.10 15.05 -9.26
C LEU A 181 -1.67 15.91 -10.41
#